data_c603b30414e707375352d4224b3b68a0
#
_entry.id   c603b30414e707375352d4224b3b68a0
#
_cell.length_a   1.000
_cell.length_b   1.000
_cell.length_c   1.000
_cell.angle_alpha   90.00
_cell.angle_beta   90.00
_cell.angle_gamma   90.00
#
_symmetry.space_group_name_H-M   'P 1'
#
loop_
_entity.id
_entity.type
_entity.pdbx_description
1 polymer ?
#
loop_
_entity_poly.entity_id
_entity_poly.type
_entity_poly.pdbx_seq_one_letter_code
_entity_poly.pdbx_strand_id
1 'polypeptide(L)'
;ELPDLETQRRLAAVLWSMNATMDSYKELIAATDELVKSQFIEMFGEVKDNRKGLPVKRIRDFAECYAGATPRTKVTAYWDNGTIPWMASGEIHLGHVYETEKKITQLGYDKCSTKMVPPHTVVIALAGQGKTRGTVALTEIELCTNQSLCAMITDNTVLPDYLYHNLRGRYEEIRNMCAIAEGRGGLNLQIVGNIEVIVPSVDKQEEFISIAKQSDKSKFAVKICLNQNYFKISMRK
;
A
#
# COMPACT_ATOMS: atom_id res chain seq x y z
N GLU A 1 -41.38 -11.38 -11.93
CA GLU A 1 -42.09 -10.36 -12.73
C GLU A 1 -41.25 -9.07 -12.74
N LEU A 2 -41.20 -8.38 -13.87
CA LEU A 2 -40.57 -7.06 -13.94
C LEU A 2 -41.52 -6.02 -13.32
N PRO A 3 -41.00 -5.07 -12.52
CA PRO A 3 -41.80 -3.95 -12.00
C PRO A 3 -42.42 -3.13 -13.15
N ASP A 4 -43.44 -2.36 -12.84
CA ASP A 4 -44.04 -1.42 -13.80
C ASP A 4 -43.03 -0.35 -14.24
N LEU A 5 -43.33 0.33 -15.35
CA LEU A 5 -42.40 1.26 -16.01
C LEU A 5 -42.05 2.48 -15.12
N GLU A 6 -42.97 2.92 -14.28
CA GLU A 6 -42.73 4.03 -13.34
C GLU A 6 -41.77 3.62 -12.24
N THR A 7 -41.96 2.44 -11.66
CA THR A 7 -41.06 1.85 -10.67
C THR A 7 -39.67 1.62 -11.27
N GLN A 8 -39.59 1.11 -12.52
CA GLN A 8 -38.29 0.95 -13.21
C GLN A 8 -37.56 2.29 -13.37
N ARG A 9 -38.27 3.37 -13.79
CA ARG A 9 -37.67 4.72 -13.92
C ARG A 9 -37.17 5.25 -12.57
N ARG A 10 -37.95 5.06 -11.50
CA ARG A 10 -37.57 5.49 -10.15
C ARG A 10 -36.31 4.73 -9.66
N LEU A 11 -36.24 3.41 -9.86
CA LEU A 11 -35.09 2.60 -9.54
C LEU A 11 -33.86 3.02 -10.36
N ALA A 12 -34.02 3.25 -11.66
CA ALA A 12 -32.96 3.72 -12.52
C ALA A 12 -32.39 5.08 -12.02
N ALA A 13 -33.27 6.04 -11.71
CA ALA A 13 -32.86 7.36 -11.20
C ALA A 13 -32.07 7.25 -9.90
N VAL A 14 -32.49 6.37 -8.96
CA VAL A 14 -31.75 6.11 -7.72
C VAL A 14 -30.39 5.50 -8.00
N LEU A 15 -30.31 4.47 -8.87
CA LEU A 15 -29.04 3.82 -9.23
C LEU A 15 -28.06 4.81 -9.90
N TRP A 16 -28.56 5.68 -10.78
CA TRP A 16 -27.72 6.71 -11.42
C TRP A 16 -27.21 7.74 -10.43
N SER A 17 -28.05 8.21 -9.51
CA SER A 17 -27.64 9.11 -8.43
C SER A 17 -26.57 8.47 -7.53
N MET A 18 -26.71 7.19 -7.24
CA MET A 18 -25.71 6.44 -6.46
C MET A 18 -24.38 6.33 -7.19
N ASN A 19 -24.41 5.98 -8.49
CA ASN A 19 -23.19 5.90 -9.29
C ASN A 19 -22.49 7.26 -9.36
N ALA A 20 -23.22 8.34 -9.60
CA ALA A 20 -22.67 9.69 -9.62
C ALA A 20 -22.02 10.06 -8.27
N THR A 21 -22.66 9.71 -7.15
CA THR A 21 -22.11 9.92 -5.81
C THR A 21 -20.84 9.12 -5.61
N MET A 22 -20.82 7.84 -6.03
CA MET A 22 -19.61 7.00 -5.96
C MET A 22 -18.45 7.56 -6.76
N ASP A 23 -18.71 8.07 -7.96
CA ASP A 23 -17.68 8.63 -8.81
C ASP A 23 -17.13 9.93 -8.22
N SER A 24 -17.99 10.80 -7.67
CA SER A 24 -17.54 11.99 -6.93
C SER A 24 -16.65 11.64 -5.73
N TYR A 25 -16.94 10.57 -5.01
CA TYR A 25 -16.10 10.12 -3.91
C TYR A 25 -14.75 9.56 -4.37
N LYS A 26 -14.72 8.83 -5.49
CA LYS A 26 -13.45 8.36 -6.09
C LYS A 26 -12.57 9.54 -6.52
N GLU A 27 -13.18 10.55 -7.13
CA GLU A 27 -12.49 11.79 -7.52
C GLU A 27 -11.93 12.53 -6.29
N LEU A 28 -12.70 12.63 -5.21
CA LEU A 28 -12.24 13.25 -3.96
C LEU A 28 -11.07 12.49 -3.34
N ILE A 29 -11.10 11.15 -3.33
CA ILE A 29 -9.99 10.33 -2.85
C ILE A 29 -8.74 10.56 -3.72
N ALA A 30 -8.89 10.58 -5.05
CA ALA A 30 -7.78 10.81 -5.96
C ALA A 30 -7.18 12.23 -5.80
N ALA A 31 -8.03 13.25 -5.68
CA ALA A 31 -7.59 14.63 -5.43
C ALA A 31 -6.85 14.76 -4.08
N THR A 32 -7.28 14.02 -3.07
CA THR A 32 -6.64 13.99 -1.76
C THR A 32 -5.26 13.30 -1.82
N ASP A 33 -5.11 12.24 -2.62
CA ASP A 33 -3.81 11.59 -2.86
C ASP A 33 -2.84 12.52 -3.59
N GLU A 34 -3.32 13.25 -4.59
CA GLU A 34 -2.51 14.23 -5.32
C GLU A 34 -2.11 15.42 -4.44
N LEU A 35 -2.98 15.86 -3.52
CA LEU A 35 -2.65 16.90 -2.54
C LEU A 35 -1.48 16.47 -1.64
N VAL A 36 -1.51 15.25 -1.10
CA VAL A 36 -0.41 14.73 -0.25
C VAL A 36 0.91 14.66 -1.05
N LYS A 37 0.84 14.21 -2.30
CA LYS A 37 2.00 14.16 -3.19
C LYS A 37 2.55 15.56 -3.50
N SER A 38 1.67 16.50 -3.82
CA SER A 38 2.06 17.90 -4.09
C SER A 38 2.68 18.54 -2.86
N GLN A 39 2.13 18.29 -1.67
CA GLN A 39 2.68 18.77 -0.40
C GLN A 39 4.07 18.17 -0.13
N PHE A 40 4.27 16.87 -0.44
CA PHE A 40 5.60 16.25 -0.35
C PHE A 40 6.61 16.97 -1.23
N ILE A 41 6.27 17.21 -2.49
CA ILE A 41 7.13 17.91 -3.47
C ILE A 41 7.40 19.34 -3.02
N GLU A 42 6.40 20.04 -2.51
CA GLU A 42 6.55 21.39 -1.98
C GLU A 42 7.51 21.44 -0.78
N MET A 43 7.40 20.50 0.15
CA MET A 43 8.24 20.46 1.34
C MET A 43 9.66 20.00 1.06
N PHE A 44 9.86 19.00 0.19
CA PHE A 44 11.14 18.30 0.04
C PHE A 44 11.73 18.38 -1.37
N GLY A 45 10.92 18.65 -2.40
CA GLY A 45 11.34 18.59 -3.80
C GLY A 45 11.34 17.16 -4.35
N GLU A 46 11.92 17.00 -5.51
CA GLU A 46 12.12 15.72 -6.18
C GLU A 46 13.60 15.30 -6.11
N VAL A 47 13.84 13.98 -6.04
CA VAL A 47 15.21 13.43 -5.97
C VAL A 47 16.06 13.85 -7.18
N LYS A 48 15.44 13.90 -8.38
CA LYS A 48 16.12 14.15 -9.64
C LYS A 48 16.83 15.50 -9.72
N ASP A 49 16.20 16.54 -9.22
CA ASP A 49 16.75 17.90 -9.28
C ASP A 49 17.19 18.44 -7.93
N ASN A 50 16.71 17.82 -6.85
CA ASN A 50 17.02 18.15 -5.45
C ASN A 50 17.21 19.65 -5.19
N ARG A 51 16.30 20.48 -5.69
CA ARG A 51 16.41 21.96 -5.64
C ARG A 51 16.59 22.55 -4.25
N LYS A 52 16.20 21.76 -3.23
CA LYS A 52 16.33 22.17 -1.82
C LYS A 52 17.64 21.76 -1.18
N GLY A 53 18.51 21.02 -1.90
CA GLY A 53 19.81 20.58 -1.40
C GLY A 53 19.72 19.67 -0.17
N LEU A 54 18.62 18.92 -0.01
CA LEU A 54 18.41 18.04 1.12
C LEU A 54 19.26 16.76 0.97
N PRO A 55 19.67 16.10 2.07
CA PRO A 55 20.39 14.83 1.99
C PRO A 55 19.62 13.79 1.21
N VAL A 56 20.31 13.07 0.33
CA VAL A 56 19.77 11.92 -0.42
C VAL A 56 20.50 10.68 0.02
N LYS A 57 19.77 9.63 0.36
CA LYS A 57 20.29 8.31 0.75
C LYS A 57 19.59 7.22 -0.08
N ARG A 58 20.25 6.09 -0.24
CA ARG A 58 19.64 4.88 -0.80
C ARG A 58 18.90 4.13 0.30
N ILE A 59 17.82 3.42 -0.04
CA ILE A 59 17.05 2.66 0.95
C ILE A 59 17.93 1.72 1.75
N ARG A 60 18.89 1.03 1.12
CA ARG A 60 19.84 0.14 1.80
C ARG A 60 20.75 0.82 2.82
N ASP A 61 20.85 2.14 2.80
CA ASP A 61 21.70 2.90 3.72
C ASP A 61 21.00 3.17 5.05
N PHE A 62 19.68 2.99 5.11
CA PHE A 62 18.85 3.24 6.30
C PHE A 62 17.77 2.18 6.56
N ALA A 63 17.64 1.16 5.71
CA ALA A 63 16.65 0.10 5.90
C ALA A 63 17.22 -1.29 5.60
N GLU A 64 16.86 -2.25 6.43
CA GLU A 64 17.05 -3.66 6.13
C GLU A 64 15.97 -4.11 5.15
N CYS A 65 16.40 -4.64 3.99
CA CYS A 65 15.51 -5.09 2.92
C CYS A 65 15.58 -6.61 2.76
N TYR A 66 14.46 -7.29 2.82
CA TYR A 66 14.40 -8.71 2.50
C TYR A 66 13.07 -9.14 1.87
N ALA A 67 13.12 -10.15 1.01
CA ALA A 67 11.94 -10.78 0.46
C ALA A 67 11.43 -11.86 1.41
N GLY A 68 10.10 -11.97 1.53
CA GLY A 68 9.50 -13.06 2.25
C GLY A 68 9.57 -14.40 1.51
N ALA A 69 8.81 -15.36 1.99
CA ALA A 69 8.71 -16.68 1.36
C ALA A 69 7.31 -17.28 1.56
N THR A 70 7.00 -18.30 0.75
CA THR A 70 5.71 -18.99 0.80
C THR A 70 5.93 -20.42 1.30
N PRO A 71 5.34 -20.82 2.43
CA PRO A 71 5.31 -22.22 2.85
C PRO A 71 4.68 -23.09 1.75
N ARG A 72 5.08 -24.36 1.67
CA ARG A 72 4.54 -25.28 0.66
C ARG A 72 3.02 -25.34 0.74
N THR A 73 2.33 -24.83 -0.27
CA THR A 73 0.86 -24.66 -0.29
C THR A 73 0.09 -25.98 -0.25
N LYS A 74 0.71 -27.07 -0.71
CA LYS A 74 0.12 -28.42 -0.69
C LYS A 74 0.18 -29.11 0.68
N VAL A 75 0.87 -28.53 1.67
CA VAL A 75 0.99 -29.09 3.01
C VAL A 75 -0.01 -28.34 3.91
N THR A 76 -1.18 -28.93 4.12
CA THR A 76 -2.28 -28.36 4.91
C THR A 76 -1.83 -27.99 6.32
N ALA A 77 -0.99 -28.80 6.95
CA ALA A 77 -0.43 -28.55 8.27
C ALA A 77 0.37 -27.23 8.40
N TYR A 78 0.76 -26.59 7.29
CA TYR A 78 1.42 -25.28 7.31
C TYR A 78 0.43 -24.12 7.33
N TRP A 79 -0.86 -24.38 7.02
CA TRP A 79 -1.88 -23.36 6.81
C TRP A 79 -3.09 -23.53 7.74
N ASP A 80 -3.56 -24.76 7.93
CA ASP A 80 -4.77 -25.05 8.70
C ASP A 80 -4.61 -24.63 10.16
N ASN A 81 -5.56 -23.83 10.66
CA ASN A 81 -5.52 -23.24 12.00
C ASN A 81 -4.27 -22.37 12.26
N GLY A 82 -3.71 -21.77 11.22
CA GLY A 82 -2.60 -20.82 11.34
C GLY A 82 -2.95 -19.62 12.21
N THR A 83 -1.97 -19.16 12.98
CA THR A 83 -2.10 -18.00 13.87
C THR A 83 -1.18 -16.85 13.47
N ILE A 84 -0.11 -17.13 12.73
CA ILE A 84 0.89 -16.15 12.29
C ILE A 84 0.37 -15.46 11.01
N PRO A 85 0.11 -14.14 11.02
CA PRO A 85 -0.32 -13.42 9.84
C PRO A 85 0.68 -13.56 8.69
N TRP A 86 0.18 -13.83 7.49
CA TRP A 86 1.01 -14.00 6.30
C TRP A 86 0.40 -13.26 5.12
N MET A 87 1.08 -12.19 4.70
CA MET A 87 0.63 -11.27 3.67
C MET A 87 0.98 -11.78 2.27
N ALA A 88 -0.01 -11.92 1.42
CA ALA A 88 0.16 -12.17 -0.01
C ALA A 88 0.32 -10.84 -0.78
N SER A 89 0.96 -10.89 -1.96
CA SER A 89 1.21 -9.68 -2.76
C SER A 89 -0.07 -8.98 -3.25
N GLY A 90 -1.21 -9.67 -3.32
CA GLY A 90 -2.50 -9.05 -3.65
C GLY A 90 -3.00 -8.08 -2.59
N GLU A 91 -2.62 -8.27 -1.33
CA GLU A 91 -3.05 -7.42 -0.21
C GLU A 91 -2.31 -6.07 -0.15
N ILE A 92 -1.27 -5.88 -0.98
CA ILE A 92 -0.51 -4.62 -1.07
C ILE A 92 -1.42 -3.40 -1.40
N HIS A 93 -2.56 -3.64 -2.04
CA HIS A 93 -3.53 -2.59 -2.40
C HIS A 93 -4.35 -2.05 -1.22
N LEU A 94 -4.27 -2.69 -0.05
CA LEU A 94 -4.88 -2.19 1.17
C LEU A 94 -4.25 -0.86 1.63
N GLY A 95 -2.99 -0.62 1.27
CA GLY A 95 -2.22 0.57 1.67
C GLY A 95 -1.75 0.48 3.13
N HIS A 96 -2.66 0.28 4.09
CA HIS A 96 -2.38 -0.05 5.48
C HIS A 96 -2.90 -1.44 5.78
N VAL A 97 -2.06 -2.32 6.35
CA VAL A 97 -2.36 -3.74 6.57
C VAL A 97 -2.55 -4.00 8.06
N TYR A 98 -3.81 -4.01 8.49
CA TYR A 98 -4.23 -4.28 9.87
C TYR A 98 -4.49 -5.77 10.14
N GLU A 99 -4.71 -6.55 9.09
CA GLU A 99 -4.93 -8.01 9.13
C GLU A 99 -4.53 -8.63 7.81
N THR A 100 -4.36 -9.94 7.77
CA THR A 100 -4.08 -10.70 6.55
C THR A 100 -5.17 -11.74 6.30
N GLU A 101 -5.49 -11.98 5.03
CA GLU A 101 -6.44 -13.00 4.60
C GLU A 101 -5.98 -14.41 5.04
N LYS A 102 -4.68 -14.65 4.95
CA LYS A 102 -4.09 -15.94 5.28
C LYS A 102 -3.20 -15.86 6.52
N LYS A 103 -3.17 -16.95 7.24
CA LYS A 103 -2.26 -17.16 8.37
C LYS A 103 -1.53 -18.48 8.18
N ILE A 104 -0.32 -18.58 8.69
CA ILE A 104 0.47 -19.82 8.71
C ILE A 104 0.61 -20.35 10.13
N THR A 105 0.82 -21.64 10.24
CA THR A 105 1.12 -22.29 11.53
C THR A 105 2.58 -22.05 11.92
N GLN A 106 2.92 -22.28 13.20
CA GLN A 106 4.32 -22.28 13.63
C GLN A 106 5.16 -23.26 12.82
N LEU A 107 4.62 -24.45 12.52
CA LEU A 107 5.30 -25.44 11.68
C LEU A 107 5.56 -24.90 10.26
N GLY A 108 4.59 -24.19 9.69
CA GLY A 108 4.74 -23.52 8.37
C GLY A 108 5.83 -22.45 8.39
N TYR A 109 5.90 -21.68 9.46
CA TYR A 109 6.95 -20.69 9.69
C TYR A 109 8.33 -21.33 9.80
N ASP A 110 8.50 -22.34 10.67
CA ASP A 110 9.78 -23.00 10.91
C ASP A 110 10.33 -23.75 9.69
N LYS A 111 9.45 -24.18 8.77
CA LYS A 111 9.82 -24.89 7.53
C LYS A 111 9.90 -23.97 6.30
N CYS A 112 9.85 -22.67 6.49
CA CYS A 112 9.90 -21.67 5.44
C CYS A 112 10.99 -20.64 5.75
N SER A 113 11.57 -20.02 4.72
CA SER A 113 12.56 -18.95 4.89
C SER A 113 11.93 -17.57 5.08
N THR A 114 10.61 -17.50 5.31
CA THR A 114 9.97 -16.23 5.63
C THR A 114 10.43 -15.70 7.00
N LYS A 115 10.41 -14.38 7.16
CA LYS A 115 10.74 -13.73 8.43
C LYS A 115 9.55 -12.95 8.93
N MET A 116 9.39 -12.86 10.24
CA MET A 116 8.50 -11.90 10.86
C MET A 116 9.03 -10.49 10.65
N VAL A 117 8.16 -9.58 10.26
CA VAL A 117 8.46 -8.15 10.22
C VAL A 117 7.64 -7.43 11.28
N PRO A 118 8.23 -6.45 11.97
CA PRO A 118 7.53 -5.69 13.01
C PRO A 118 6.41 -4.82 12.37
N PRO A 119 5.45 -4.36 13.21
CA PRO A 119 4.55 -3.29 12.80
C PRO A 119 5.33 -2.07 12.29
N HIS A 120 4.68 -1.23 11.49
CA HIS A 120 5.29 -0.06 10.84
C HIS A 120 6.46 -0.42 9.92
N THR A 121 6.37 -1.55 9.22
CA THR A 121 7.30 -1.91 8.15
C THR A 121 6.71 -1.51 6.81
N VAL A 122 7.48 -0.83 5.97
CA VAL A 122 7.08 -0.53 4.59
C VAL A 122 7.33 -1.75 3.72
N VAL A 123 6.31 -2.17 2.98
CA VAL A 123 6.39 -3.33 2.07
C VAL A 123 6.17 -2.85 0.64
N ILE A 124 6.99 -3.33 -0.32
CA ILE A 124 6.83 -3.04 -1.75
C ILE A 124 6.68 -4.33 -2.55
N ALA A 125 5.78 -4.32 -3.53
CA ALA A 125 5.60 -5.47 -4.42
C ALA A 125 6.69 -5.51 -5.50
N LEU A 126 7.47 -6.60 -5.50
CA LEU A 126 8.55 -6.87 -6.45
C LEU A 126 8.02 -7.34 -7.79
N ALA A 127 6.91 -8.08 -7.79
CA ALA A 127 6.31 -8.71 -8.95
C ALA A 127 4.79 -8.54 -8.92
N GLY A 128 4.16 -8.80 -10.05
CA GLY A 128 2.71 -8.77 -10.21
C GLY A 128 2.29 -8.11 -11.51
N GLN A 129 1.17 -8.58 -12.06
CA GLN A 129 0.56 -7.99 -13.25
C GLN A 129 -0.28 -6.76 -12.87
N GLY A 130 -0.70 -6.01 -13.88
CA GLY A 130 -1.53 -4.83 -13.68
C GLY A 130 -0.82 -3.76 -12.84
N LYS A 131 -1.46 -3.28 -11.79
CA LYS A 131 -0.96 -2.19 -10.93
C LYS A 131 -0.22 -2.68 -9.66
N THR A 132 0.08 -3.97 -9.51
CA THR A 132 0.65 -4.51 -8.26
C THR A 132 2.13 -4.18 -8.09
N ARG A 133 2.97 -4.45 -9.13
CA ARG A 133 4.41 -4.19 -9.05
C ARG A 133 4.71 -2.71 -8.79
N GLY A 134 5.55 -2.43 -7.80
CA GLY A 134 5.92 -1.07 -7.38
C GLY A 134 4.94 -0.43 -6.40
N THR A 135 3.78 -1.06 -6.14
CA THR A 135 2.86 -0.60 -5.10
C THR A 135 3.46 -0.86 -3.73
N VAL A 136 3.19 0.04 -2.81
CA VAL A 136 3.67 -0.04 -1.42
C VAL A 136 2.51 -0.10 -0.43
N ALA A 137 2.76 -0.73 0.71
CA ALA A 137 1.89 -0.73 1.87
C ALA A 137 2.70 -0.54 3.15
N LEU A 138 2.03 -0.11 4.22
CA LEU A 138 2.56 -0.04 5.57
C LEU A 138 1.88 -1.11 6.43
N THR A 139 2.67 -1.93 7.13
CA THR A 139 2.14 -2.93 8.05
C THR A 139 1.77 -2.28 9.37
N GLU A 140 0.59 -2.58 9.90
CA GLU A 140 0.14 -2.09 11.22
C GLU A 140 0.22 -3.19 12.28
N ILE A 141 0.51 -4.41 11.86
CA ILE A 141 0.69 -5.59 12.71
C ILE A 141 2.00 -6.29 12.36
N GLU A 142 2.48 -7.11 13.27
CA GLU A 142 3.55 -8.07 13.01
C GLU A 142 3.03 -9.15 12.04
N LEU A 143 3.77 -9.42 10.97
CA LEU A 143 3.36 -10.38 9.94
C LEU A 143 4.56 -10.96 9.17
N CYS A 144 4.32 -12.05 8.44
CA CYS A 144 5.23 -12.56 7.42
C CYS A 144 4.77 -12.11 6.02
N THR A 145 5.66 -12.14 5.04
CA THR A 145 5.33 -11.80 3.65
C THR A 145 5.68 -12.94 2.69
N ASN A 146 5.07 -12.95 1.51
CA ASN A 146 5.46 -13.85 0.44
C ASN A 146 6.71 -13.36 -0.31
N GLN A 147 7.26 -14.20 -1.20
CA GLN A 147 8.48 -13.91 -1.97
C GLN A 147 8.34 -12.77 -3.01
N SER A 148 7.12 -12.34 -3.31
CA SER A 148 6.85 -11.25 -4.24
C SER A 148 6.77 -9.89 -3.56
N LEU A 149 7.03 -9.84 -2.26
CA LEU A 149 7.06 -8.64 -1.43
C LEU A 149 8.46 -8.45 -0.85
N CYS A 150 8.93 -7.20 -0.86
CA CYS A 150 10.12 -6.78 -0.12
C CYS A 150 9.69 -5.96 1.10
N ALA A 151 10.05 -6.41 2.27
CA ALA A 151 9.92 -5.65 3.51
C ALA A 151 11.14 -4.74 3.69
N MET A 152 10.90 -3.50 4.10
CA MET A 152 11.90 -2.48 4.37
C MET A 152 11.73 -2.00 5.82
N ILE A 153 12.57 -2.51 6.72
CA ILE A 153 12.60 -2.11 8.13
C ILE A 153 13.56 -0.94 8.24
N THR A 154 13.04 0.26 8.46
CA THR A 154 13.84 1.47 8.56
C THR A 154 14.55 1.59 9.91
N ASP A 155 15.66 2.29 9.92
CA ASP A 155 16.31 2.76 11.14
C ASP A 155 15.60 4.03 11.69
N ASN A 156 16.15 4.60 12.77
CA ASN A 156 15.55 5.79 13.39
C ASN A 156 15.79 7.09 12.60
N THR A 157 16.48 7.07 11.47
CA THR A 157 16.75 8.26 10.65
C THR A 157 15.67 8.52 9.60
N VAL A 158 14.91 7.48 9.24
CA VAL A 158 13.80 7.57 8.28
C VAL A 158 12.56 6.92 8.87
N LEU A 159 11.52 7.71 9.07
CA LEU A 159 10.25 7.23 9.61
C LEU A 159 9.50 6.38 8.57
N PRO A 160 8.91 5.23 8.96
CA PRO A 160 8.19 4.35 8.03
C PRO A 160 7.06 5.05 7.26
N ASP A 161 6.23 5.84 7.94
CA ASP A 161 5.16 6.62 7.30
C ASP A 161 5.72 7.59 6.24
N TYR A 162 6.85 8.24 6.53
CA TYR A 162 7.52 9.12 5.55
C TYR A 162 7.96 8.35 4.31
N LEU A 163 8.65 7.21 4.51
CA LEU A 163 9.10 6.35 3.41
C LEU A 163 7.91 5.83 2.59
N TYR A 164 6.85 5.40 3.25
CA TYR A 164 5.61 4.95 2.61
C TYR A 164 5.05 6.00 1.65
N HIS A 165 4.88 7.24 2.10
CA HIS A 165 4.34 8.31 1.27
C HIS A 165 5.31 8.73 0.15
N ASN A 166 6.62 8.76 0.40
CA ASN A 166 7.63 9.00 -0.62
C ASN A 166 7.51 8.01 -1.78
N LEU A 167 7.55 6.72 -1.47
CA LEU A 167 7.50 5.67 -2.49
C LEU A 167 6.13 5.61 -3.19
N ARG A 168 5.04 5.80 -2.44
CA ARG A 168 3.68 5.85 -3.00
C ARG A 168 3.54 6.97 -4.03
N GLY A 169 4.05 8.15 -3.75
CA GLY A 169 4.03 9.30 -4.68
C GLY A 169 4.84 9.08 -5.96
N ARG A 170 5.80 8.14 -5.92
CA ARG A 170 6.72 7.81 -7.04
C ARG A 170 6.40 6.47 -7.73
N TYR A 171 5.17 5.99 -7.60
CA TYR A 171 4.75 4.68 -8.11
C TYR A 171 5.16 4.43 -9.57
N GLU A 172 4.85 5.36 -10.49
CA GLU A 172 5.16 5.20 -11.91
C GLU A 172 6.68 5.16 -12.17
N GLU A 173 7.44 5.98 -11.49
CA GLU A 173 8.91 5.99 -11.58
C GLU A 173 9.48 4.64 -11.14
N ILE A 174 9.08 4.15 -9.96
CA ILE A 174 9.57 2.89 -9.39
C ILE A 174 9.17 1.71 -10.27
N ARG A 175 7.93 1.70 -10.75
CA ARG A 175 7.43 0.67 -11.66
C ARG A 175 8.26 0.56 -12.94
N ASN A 176 8.76 1.69 -13.46
CA ASN A 176 9.53 1.76 -14.69
C ASN A 176 11.02 1.45 -14.49
N MET A 177 11.53 1.39 -13.27
CA MET A 177 12.92 1.00 -13.00
C MET A 177 13.26 -0.41 -13.50
N CYS A 178 12.25 -1.28 -13.63
CA CYS A 178 12.43 -2.63 -14.21
C CYS A 178 12.65 -2.66 -15.71
N ALA A 179 12.14 -1.66 -16.44
CA ALA A 179 12.26 -1.61 -17.90
C ALA A 179 13.69 -1.31 -18.37
N ILE A 180 14.49 -0.71 -17.47
CA ILE A 180 15.89 -0.32 -17.74
C ILE A 180 16.84 -1.51 -17.49
N ALA A 181 16.49 -2.45 -16.61
CA ALA A 181 17.27 -3.64 -16.33
C ALA A 181 16.76 -4.82 -17.17
N GLU A 182 17.33 -4.99 -18.36
CA GLU A 182 17.21 -6.12 -19.28
C GLU A 182 16.04 -7.11 -19.07
N GLY A 183 14.98 -6.92 -19.84
CA GLY A 183 14.00 -7.93 -20.30
C GLY A 183 13.45 -8.94 -19.28
N ARG A 184 12.16 -8.87 -18.98
CA ARG A 184 11.35 -9.75 -18.12
C ARG A 184 11.49 -9.59 -16.60
N GLY A 185 12.31 -8.71 -16.09
CA GLY A 185 12.56 -8.57 -14.65
C GLY A 185 11.45 -7.81 -13.92
N GLY A 186 10.98 -8.37 -12.79
CA GLY A 186 10.33 -7.60 -11.73
C GLY A 186 11.33 -6.68 -11.02
N LEU A 187 10.86 -5.91 -10.05
CA LEU A 187 11.75 -5.33 -9.05
C LEU A 187 12.47 -6.47 -8.30
N ASN A 188 13.66 -6.23 -7.83
CA ASN A 188 14.38 -7.14 -6.95
C ASN A 188 14.96 -6.35 -5.77
N LEU A 189 15.49 -7.06 -4.77
CA LEU A 189 16.03 -6.43 -3.55
C LEU A 189 17.14 -5.41 -3.86
N GLN A 190 17.95 -5.67 -4.87
CA GLN A 190 19.05 -4.78 -5.27
C GLN A 190 18.49 -3.47 -5.87
N ILE A 191 17.47 -3.55 -6.74
CA ILE A 191 16.83 -2.38 -7.32
C ILE A 191 16.15 -1.57 -6.20
N VAL A 192 15.37 -2.23 -5.33
CA VAL A 192 14.69 -1.57 -4.21
C VAL A 192 15.70 -0.91 -3.27
N GLY A 193 16.75 -1.63 -2.88
CA GLY A 193 17.78 -1.07 -2.01
C GLY A 193 18.56 0.11 -2.60
N ASN A 194 18.59 0.24 -3.94
CA ASN A 194 19.23 1.36 -4.64
C ASN A 194 18.30 2.55 -4.92
N ILE A 195 17.01 2.46 -4.61
CA ILE A 195 16.10 3.61 -4.73
C ILE A 195 16.61 4.75 -3.85
N GLU A 196 16.82 5.90 -4.44
CA GLU A 196 17.25 7.11 -3.75
C GLU A 196 16.03 7.81 -3.13
N VAL A 197 16.20 8.29 -1.90
CA VAL A 197 15.16 8.96 -1.10
C VAL A 197 15.77 10.24 -0.52
N ILE A 198 15.06 11.35 -0.61
CA ILE A 198 15.39 12.57 0.13
C ILE A 198 15.14 12.28 1.63
N VAL A 199 16.12 12.54 2.48
CA VAL A 199 16.02 12.27 3.92
C VAL A 199 16.21 13.58 4.69
N PRO A 200 15.12 14.34 4.94
CA PRO A 200 15.16 15.53 5.76
C PRO A 200 15.33 15.16 7.25
N SER A 201 15.47 16.16 8.14
CA SER A 201 15.45 15.91 9.58
C SER A 201 14.15 15.22 10.02
N VAL A 202 14.23 14.45 11.11
CA VAL A 202 13.06 13.72 11.66
C VAL A 202 11.90 14.65 11.94
N ASP A 203 12.14 15.84 12.50
CA ASP A 203 11.09 16.84 12.76
C ASP A 203 10.32 17.24 11.48
N LYS A 204 11.03 17.37 10.35
CA LYS A 204 10.42 17.67 9.05
C LYS A 204 9.64 16.49 8.48
N GLN A 205 10.10 15.27 8.74
CA GLN A 205 9.35 14.07 8.39
C GLN A 205 8.05 13.99 9.20
N GLU A 206 8.09 14.26 10.52
CA GLU A 206 6.91 14.29 11.40
C GLU A 206 5.91 15.37 11.00
N GLU A 207 6.39 16.58 10.65
CA GLU A 207 5.54 17.66 10.12
C GLU A 207 4.73 17.18 8.90
N PHE A 208 5.41 16.58 7.93
CA PHE A 208 4.76 16.03 6.74
C PHE A 208 3.79 14.88 7.08
N ILE A 209 4.21 13.94 7.93
CA ILE A 209 3.37 12.81 8.35
C ILE A 209 2.08 13.31 9.00
N SER A 210 2.14 14.38 9.80
CA SER A 210 0.94 14.98 10.41
C SER A 210 -0.07 15.45 9.35
N ILE A 211 0.41 16.09 8.28
CA ILE A 211 -0.43 16.53 7.15
C ILE A 211 -1.02 15.32 6.42
N ALA A 212 -0.20 14.32 6.11
CA ALA A 212 -0.62 13.12 5.42
C ALA A 212 -1.68 12.34 6.22
N LYS A 213 -1.51 12.19 7.52
CA LYS A 213 -2.48 11.52 8.43
C LYS A 213 -3.82 12.24 8.50
N GLN A 214 -3.86 13.57 8.44
CA GLN A 214 -5.12 14.32 8.36
C GLN A 214 -5.87 14.00 7.05
N SER A 215 -5.12 13.92 5.95
CA SER A 215 -5.65 13.54 4.65
C SER A 215 -6.23 12.11 4.64
N ASP A 216 -5.52 11.14 5.22
CA ASP A 216 -5.99 9.75 5.28
C ASP A 216 -7.22 9.58 6.19
N LYS A 217 -7.34 10.33 7.30
CA LYS A 217 -8.57 10.37 8.11
C LYS A 217 -9.77 10.86 7.31
N SER A 218 -9.59 11.87 6.47
CA SER A 218 -10.65 12.38 5.59
C SER A 218 -11.10 11.32 4.58
N LYS A 219 -10.16 10.58 3.96
CA LYS A 219 -10.46 9.46 3.05
C LYS A 219 -11.20 8.33 3.76
N PHE A 220 -10.80 8.00 4.99
CA PHE A 220 -11.44 6.95 5.78
C PHE A 220 -12.90 7.29 6.08
N ALA A 221 -13.19 8.54 6.49
CA ALA A 221 -14.55 9.01 6.70
C ALA A 221 -15.41 8.88 5.42
N VAL A 222 -14.84 9.24 4.27
CA VAL A 222 -15.49 9.08 2.96
C VAL A 222 -15.78 7.61 2.64
N LYS A 223 -14.82 6.70 2.88
CA LYS A 223 -15.02 5.25 2.66
C LYS A 223 -16.10 4.66 3.56
N ILE A 224 -16.19 5.09 4.82
CA ILE A 224 -17.25 4.67 5.74
C ILE A 224 -18.63 5.11 5.21
N CYS A 225 -18.76 6.36 4.79
CA CYS A 225 -20.01 6.87 4.22
C CYS A 225 -20.45 6.08 2.99
N LEU A 226 -19.51 5.69 2.12
CA LEU A 226 -19.77 4.81 0.97
C LEU A 226 -20.32 3.45 1.40
N ASN A 227 -19.64 2.77 2.32
CA ASN A 227 -20.02 1.44 2.78
C ASN A 227 -21.37 1.45 3.49
N GLN A 228 -21.64 2.45 4.33
CA GLN A 228 -22.93 2.56 5.04
C GLN A 228 -24.11 2.80 4.09
N ASN A 229 -23.91 3.57 3.03
CA ASN A 229 -24.93 3.78 2.01
C ASN A 229 -25.21 2.50 1.19
N TYR A 230 -24.19 1.69 0.91
CA TYR A 230 -24.34 0.39 0.27
C TYR A 230 -25.16 -0.59 1.13
N PHE A 231 -24.87 -0.67 2.42
CA PHE A 231 -25.58 -1.57 3.35
C PHE A 231 -27.05 -1.19 3.54
N LYS A 232 -27.35 0.10 3.65
CA LYS A 232 -28.74 0.57 3.81
C LYS A 232 -29.65 0.22 2.62
N ILE A 233 -29.08 0.07 1.43
CA ILE A 233 -29.82 -0.25 0.20
C ILE A 233 -29.94 -1.75 0.01
N SER A 234 -28.91 -2.53 0.39
CA SER A 234 -28.95 -4.00 0.35
C SER A 234 -29.97 -4.59 1.34
N MET A 235 -30.25 -3.92 2.46
CA MET A 235 -31.17 -4.37 3.51
C MET A 235 -32.64 -3.95 3.28
N ARG A 236 -32.95 -3.19 2.23
CA ARG A 236 -34.32 -2.80 1.87
C ARG A 236 -34.93 -3.67 0.75
N LYS A 237 -34.28 -4.79 0.47
CA LYS A 237 -34.85 -5.91 -0.28
C LYS A 237 -35.38 -6.94 0.71
#